data_408b1becba05be53125e3e734c671048
#
_entry.id   408b1becba05be53125e3e734c671048
#
_cell.length_a   1.000
_cell.length_b   1.000
_cell.length_c   1.000
_cell.angle_alpha   90.00
_cell.angle_beta   90.00
_cell.angle_gamma   90.00
#
_symmetry.space_group_name_H-M   'P 1'
#
loop_
_entity.id
_entity.type
_entity.pdbx_description
1 polymer ?
#
loop_
_entity_poly.entity_id
_entity_poly.type
_entity_poly.pdbx_seq_one_letter_code
_entity_poly.pdbx_strand_id
1 'polypeptide(L)'
;MIKLLVVEDDHVLSDNIKEIISEIGEVTQVYDGSEGLYELESGVYDLAVLDLMIPEMNGYEVLAHLRKKNILTPVLILTAKDGLEDKIEGFERGADDYLTKPFYREELLMRIKALLKRSLGLFSDHTLEYQGIVCDLQQNTVEYKKQLLQIQGKEFELLVYFLQNKGIILTKEQIFDRIWGFDSDTTITVVEVYMSNLRKHLRETGLDKEIKTLRNVGYILQGE
;
A
#
# COMPACT_ATOMS: atom_id res chain seq x y z
N MET A 1 -0.63 -9.52 -0.48
CA MET A 1 -0.29 -9.41 0.96
C MET A 1 -0.12 -7.92 1.27
N ILE A 2 -0.61 -7.42 2.40
CA ILE A 2 -0.43 -6.02 2.82
C ILE A 2 1.03 -5.80 3.18
N LYS A 3 1.64 -4.74 2.66
CA LYS A 3 3.02 -4.35 2.95
C LYS A 3 3.04 -3.04 3.74
N LEU A 4 3.70 -3.08 4.89
CA LEU A 4 3.79 -1.98 5.83
C LEU A 4 5.24 -1.53 5.99
N LEU A 5 5.47 -0.22 6.06
CA LEU A 5 6.78 0.35 6.37
C LEU A 5 6.75 0.98 7.76
N VAL A 6 7.78 0.75 8.56
CA VAL A 6 8.03 1.44 9.83
C VAL A 6 9.31 2.24 9.68
N VAL A 7 9.23 3.55 9.91
CA VAL A 7 10.36 4.49 9.89
C VAL A 7 10.49 5.06 11.29
N GLU A 8 11.42 4.51 12.08
CA GLU A 8 11.62 4.81 13.51
C GLU A 8 13.06 4.51 13.88
N ASP A 9 13.79 5.47 14.45
CA ASP A 9 15.21 5.36 14.79
C ASP A 9 15.46 4.58 16.10
N ASP A 10 14.49 4.55 17.02
CA ASP A 10 14.56 3.69 18.19
C ASP A 10 14.26 2.23 17.79
N HIS A 11 15.31 1.42 17.71
CA HIS A 11 15.21 0.00 17.34
C HIS A 11 14.26 -0.79 18.23
N VAL A 12 14.22 -0.50 19.54
CA VAL A 12 13.33 -1.23 20.47
C VAL A 12 11.87 -0.88 20.21
N LEU A 13 11.59 0.40 19.96
CA LEU A 13 10.24 0.83 19.62
C LEU A 13 9.83 0.32 18.23
N SER A 14 10.73 0.37 17.26
CA SER A 14 10.52 -0.17 15.91
C SER A 14 10.17 -1.66 15.95
N ASP A 15 10.91 -2.46 16.73
CA ASP A 15 10.65 -3.89 16.91
C ASP A 15 9.29 -4.16 17.59
N ASN A 16 8.94 -3.37 18.60
CA ASN A 16 7.63 -3.45 19.24
C ASN A 16 6.49 -3.11 18.26
N ILE A 17 6.65 -2.06 17.47
CA ILE A 17 5.67 -1.68 16.43
C ILE A 17 5.52 -2.84 15.43
N LYS A 18 6.63 -3.35 14.91
CA LYS A 18 6.64 -4.49 13.98
C LYS A 18 5.91 -5.70 14.56
N GLU A 19 6.20 -6.08 15.80
CA GLU A 19 5.51 -7.20 16.47
C GLU A 19 4.00 -6.97 16.48
N ILE A 20 3.56 -5.76 16.85
CA ILE A 20 2.15 -5.39 16.91
C ILE A 20 1.47 -5.51 15.55
N ILE A 21 2.07 -4.93 14.49
CA ILE A 21 1.41 -4.79 13.20
C ILE A 21 1.64 -5.96 12.24
N SER A 22 2.52 -6.91 12.60
CA SER A 22 2.77 -8.14 11.80
C SER A 22 1.52 -9.02 11.65
N GLU A 23 0.52 -8.87 12.52
CA GLU A 23 -0.78 -9.53 12.34
C GLU A 23 -1.56 -9.00 11.12
N ILE A 24 -1.22 -7.79 10.62
CA ILE A 24 -1.90 -7.14 9.49
C ILE A 24 -1.23 -7.49 8.17
N GLY A 25 0.10 -7.55 8.15
CA GLY A 25 0.85 -7.76 6.92
C GLY A 25 2.36 -7.90 7.11
N GLU A 26 3.08 -7.91 6.01
CA GLU A 26 4.55 -7.92 5.98
C GLU A 26 5.08 -6.55 6.37
N VAL A 27 6.08 -6.51 7.27
CA VAL A 27 6.62 -5.26 7.84
C VAL A 27 8.09 -5.12 7.50
N THR A 28 8.42 -4.05 6.81
CA THR A 28 9.80 -3.56 6.60
C THR A 28 10.10 -2.46 7.62
N GLN A 29 11.30 -2.44 8.16
CA GLN A 29 11.77 -1.44 9.11
C GLN A 29 12.96 -0.68 8.51
N VAL A 30 12.94 0.64 8.64
CA VAL A 30 14.06 1.53 8.33
C VAL A 30 14.23 2.53 9.47
N TYR A 31 15.40 3.10 9.62
CA TYR A 31 15.79 3.78 10.84
C TYR A 31 16.17 5.25 10.64
N ASP A 32 16.05 5.76 9.42
CA ASP A 32 16.23 7.17 9.08
C ASP A 32 15.26 7.63 7.99
N GLY A 33 15.11 8.94 7.86
CA GLY A 33 14.14 9.52 6.94
C GLY A 33 14.54 9.44 5.47
N SER A 34 15.84 9.36 5.17
CA SER A 34 16.34 9.24 3.79
C SER A 34 16.05 7.86 3.23
N GLU A 35 16.29 6.81 4.03
CA GLU A 35 15.93 5.43 3.70
C GLU A 35 14.41 5.27 3.64
N GLY A 36 13.67 5.87 4.60
CA GLY A 36 12.21 5.89 4.60
C GLY A 36 11.61 6.50 3.34
N LEU A 37 12.16 7.62 2.88
CA LEU A 37 11.73 8.25 1.63
C LEU A 37 12.02 7.36 0.42
N TYR A 38 13.22 6.78 0.34
CA TYR A 38 13.62 5.88 -0.73
C TYR A 38 12.67 4.68 -0.85
N GLU A 39 12.37 4.03 0.26
CA GLU A 39 11.44 2.91 0.32
C GLU A 39 10.03 3.31 -0.13
N LEU A 40 9.50 4.43 0.37
CA LEU A 40 8.16 4.89 0.02
C LEU A 40 8.04 5.33 -1.46
N GLU A 41 9.12 5.78 -2.07
CA GLU A 41 9.15 6.11 -3.50
C GLU A 41 9.04 4.88 -4.40
N SER A 42 9.35 3.69 -3.91
CA SER A 42 9.15 2.43 -4.65
C SER A 42 7.67 2.16 -4.99
N GLY A 43 6.74 2.70 -4.18
CA GLY A 43 5.31 2.52 -4.35
C GLY A 43 4.79 1.12 -4.00
N VAL A 44 5.59 0.31 -3.29
CA VAL A 44 5.20 -1.06 -2.93
C VAL A 44 4.44 -1.17 -1.61
N TYR A 45 4.46 -0.12 -0.78
CA TYR A 45 3.85 -0.13 0.54
C TYR A 45 2.40 0.36 0.53
N ASP A 46 1.57 -0.29 1.33
CA ASP A 46 0.15 0.04 1.48
C ASP A 46 -0.10 1.07 2.59
N LEU A 47 0.86 1.20 3.55
CA LEU A 47 0.83 2.16 4.64
C LEU A 47 2.23 2.31 5.24
N ALA A 48 2.56 3.53 5.68
CA ALA A 48 3.74 3.82 6.49
C ALA A 48 3.36 4.28 7.89
N VAL A 49 4.12 3.80 8.87
CA VAL A 49 4.20 4.36 10.24
C VAL A 49 5.50 5.16 10.29
N LEU A 50 5.42 6.46 10.54
CA LEU A 50 6.54 7.39 10.41
C LEU A 50 6.70 8.23 11.68
N ASP A 51 7.86 8.11 12.34
CA ASP A 51 8.21 9.07 13.38
C ASP A 51 8.61 10.41 12.77
N LEU A 52 8.34 11.47 13.48
CA LEU A 52 8.77 12.83 13.13
C LEU A 52 10.22 13.11 13.47
N MET A 53 10.72 12.51 14.55
CA MET A 53 12.02 12.83 15.14
C MET A 53 13.06 11.77 14.75
N ILE A 54 13.27 11.59 13.45
CA ILE A 54 14.25 10.65 12.88
C ILE A 54 15.46 11.37 12.28
N PRO A 55 16.63 10.73 12.23
CA PRO A 55 17.84 11.32 11.68
C PRO A 55 17.79 11.51 10.15
N GLU A 56 18.77 12.22 9.61
CA GLU A 56 19.01 12.56 8.20
C GLU A 56 17.92 13.47 7.62
N MET A 57 16.69 13.02 7.58
CA MET A 57 15.53 13.74 7.08
C MET A 57 14.38 13.58 8.07
N ASN A 58 13.84 14.65 8.63
CA ASN A 58 12.74 14.54 9.57
C ASN A 58 11.44 14.08 8.90
N GLY A 59 10.50 13.50 9.68
CA GLY A 59 9.30 12.90 9.14
C GLY A 59 8.40 13.88 8.36
N TYR A 60 8.39 15.16 8.70
CA TYR A 60 7.67 16.18 7.93
C TYR A 60 8.28 16.42 6.55
N GLU A 61 9.62 16.39 6.45
CA GLU A 61 10.31 16.53 5.16
C GLU A 61 10.05 15.31 4.29
N VAL A 62 10.10 14.10 4.86
CA VAL A 62 9.71 12.86 4.15
C VAL A 62 8.30 13.00 3.59
N LEU A 63 7.33 13.37 4.42
CA LEU A 63 5.93 13.52 4.03
C LEU A 63 5.75 14.56 2.91
N ALA A 64 6.40 15.72 3.03
CA ALA A 64 6.34 16.78 2.02
C ALA A 64 6.89 16.32 0.66
N HIS A 65 7.99 15.54 0.65
CA HIS A 65 8.56 14.98 -0.58
C HIS A 65 7.61 13.97 -1.23
N LEU A 66 6.99 13.08 -0.45
CA LEU A 66 6.00 12.12 -0.95
C LEU A 66 4.83 12.82 -1.63
N ARG A 67 4.22 13.79 -0.97
CA ARG A 67 3.06 14.51 -1.49
C ARG A 67 3.40 15.36 -2.72
N LYS A 68 4.60 15.96 -2.77
CA LYS A 68 5.10 16.67 -3.96
C LYS A 68 5.26 15.74 -5.17
N LYS A 69 5.57 14.46 -4.96
CA LYS A 69 5.64 13.44 -6.01
C LYS A 69 4.31 12.74 -6.29
N ASN A 70 3.20 13.21 -5.69
CA ASN A 70 1.88 12.59 -5.77
C ASN A 70 1.86 11.13 -5.28
N ILE A 71 2.71 10.77 -4.33
CA ILE A 71 2.67 9.48 -3.66
C ILE A 71 1.62 9.57 -2.56
N LEU A 72 0.55 8.78 -2.71
CA LEU A 72 -0.63 8.81 -1.84
C LEU A 72 -0.64 7.68 -0.80
N THR A 73 0.47 6.97 -0.63
CA THR A 73 0.60 5.97 0.44
C THR A 73 0.17 6.59 1.76
N PRO A 74 -0.80 6.00 2.49
CA PRO A 74 -1.24 6.50 3.78
C PRO A 74 -0.09 6.52 4.77
N VAL A 75 0.00 7.62 5.53
CA VAL A 75 1.03 7.81 6.54
C VAL A 75 0.38 8.06 7.89
N LEU A 76 0.63 7.14 8.84
CA LEU A 76 0.36 7.33 10.26
C LEU A 76 1.62 7.92 10.91
N ILE A 77 1.51 9.16 11.38
CA ILE A 77 2.61 9.80 12.11
C ILE A 77 2.62 9.35 13.57
N LEU A 78 3.80 8.91 14.03
CA LEU A 78 4.09 8.76 15.46
C LEU A 78 4.81 10.01 15.95
N THR A 79 4.43 10.55 17.11
CA THR A 79 5.06 11.75 17.64
C THR A 79 5.01 11.81 19.17
N ALA A 80 6.06 12.33 19.77
CA ALA A 80 6.06 12.71 21.20
C ALA A 80 5.31 14.04 21.45
N LYS A 81 4.97 14.79 20.39
CA LYS A 81 4.29 16.07 20.46
C LYS A 81 2.77 15.84 20.55
N ASP A 82 2.15 16.33 21.61
CA ASP A 82 0.72 16.24 21.88
C ASP A 82 -0.03 17.56 21.62
N GLY A 83 0.69 18.61 21.27
CA GLY A 83 0.16 19.94 21.00
C GLY A 83 -0.86 19.97 19.85
N LEU A 84 -1.91 20.78 20.02
CA LEU A 84 -2.91 20.95 18.96
C LEU A 84 -2.29 21.57 17.70
N GLU A 85 -1.36 22.50 17.86
CA GLU A 85 -0.65 23.19 16.76
C GLU A 85 0.20 22.19 15.94
N ASP A 86 0.92 21.29 16.60
CA ASP A 86 1.71 20.26 15.91
C ASP A 86 0.85 19.29 15.10
N LYS A 87 -0.34 18.94 15.61
CA LYS A 87 -1.28 18.08 14.88
C LYS A 87 -1.88 18.79 13.66
N ILE A 88 -2.22 20.08 13.79
CA ILE A 88 -2.75 20.89 12.68
C ILE A 88 -1.67 21.00 11.59
N GLU A 89 -0.44 21.35 11.94
CA GLU A 89 0.68 21.45 11.00
C GLU A 89 0.88 20.15 10.22
N GLY A 90 0.77 19.00 10.88
CA GLY A 90 0.96 17.75 10.23
C GLY A 90 -0.15 17.37 9.26
N PHE A 91 -1.41 17.63 9.60
CA PHE A 91 -2.52 17.44 8.66
C PHE A 91 -2.41 18.36 7.45
N GLU A 92 -2.00 19.61 7.63
CA GLU A 92 -1.74 20.56 6.53
C GLU A 92 -0.60 20.08 5.62
N ARG A 93 0.36 19.33 6.15
CA ARG A 93 1.45 18.71 5.38
C ARG A 93 1.07 17.40 4.71
N GLY A 94 -0.16 16.91 4.92
CA GLY A 94 -0.73 15.76 4.23
C GLY A 94 -0.55 14.42 4.94
N ALA A 95 -0.41 14.40 6.27
CA ALA A 95 -0.55 13.19 7.06
C ALA A 95 -2.01 12.71 7.05
N ASP A 96 -2.19 11.40 7.09
CA ASP A 96 -3.53 10.79 7.05
C ASP A 96 -4.10 10.53 8.45
N ASP A 97 -3.23 10.32 9.46
CA ASP A 97 -3.59 10.24 10.88
C ASP A 97 -2.34 10.45 11.77
N TYR A 98 -2.59 10.64 13.08
CA TYR A 98 -1.60 10.89 14.12
C TYR A 98 -1.82 10.00 15.32
N LEU A 99 -0.71 9.54 15.91
CA LEU A 99 -0.70 8.79 17.16
C LEU A 99 0.41 9.33 18.07
N THR A 100 0.05 9.77 19.27
CA THR A 100 1.01 10.29 20.24
C THR A 100 1.68 9.18 21.03
N LYS A 101 2.98 9.30 21.24
CA LYS A 101 3.78 8.44 22.13
C LYS A 101 3.62 8.93 23.59
N PRO A 102 3.42 8.03 24.61
CA PRO A 102 3.22 6.59 24.47
C PRO A 102 1.80 6.24 24.01
N PHE A 103 1.66 5.13 23.28
CA PHE A 103 0.38 4.66 22.75
C PHE A 103 0.07 3.23 23.21
N TYR A 104 -1.20 2.86 23.11
CA TYR A 104 -1.66 1.50 23.36
C TYR A 104 -1.63 0.68 22.07
N ARG A 105 -1.32 -0.63 22.21
CA ARG A 105 -1.33 -1.58 21.08
C ARG A 105 -2.62 -1.52 20.28
N GLU A 106 -3.75 -1.54 20.97
CA GLU A 106 -5.08 -1.54 20.36
C GLU A 106 -5.35 -0.25 19.56
N GLU A 107 -4.85 0.88 20.04
CA GLU A 107 -5.02 2.15 19.34
C GLU A 107 -4.22 2.18 18.04
N LEU A 108 -2.95 1.74 18.05
CA LEU A 108 -2.11 1.63 16.87
C LEU A 108 -2.77 0.74 15.81
N LEU A 109 -3.21 -0.47 16.19
CA LEU A 109 -3.88 -1.40 15.29
C LEU A 109 -5.17 -0.83 14.71
N MET A 110 -6.00 -0.18 15.53
CA MET A 110 -7.27 0.39 15.08
C MET A 110 -7.07 1.52 14.05
N ARG A 111 -6.07 2.39 14.27
CA ARG A 111 -5.74 3.48 13.34
C ARG A 111 -5.19 2.95 12.01
N ILE A 112 -4.26 2.00 12.05
CA ILE A 112 -3.71 1.36 10.84
C ILE A 112 -4.82 0.68 10.05
N LYS A 113 -5.68 -0.13 10.70
CA LYS A 113 -6.82 -0.78 10.03
C LYS A 113 -7.79 0.24 9.41
N ALA A 114 -8.05 1.36 10.09
CA ALA A 114 -8.90 2.43 9.56
C ALA A 114 -8.30 3.12 8.32
N LEU A 115 -6.99 3.39 8.33
CA LEU A 115 -6.28 3.98 7.21
C LEU A 115 -6.25 3.03 6.01
N LEU A 116 -5.89 1.77 6.21
CA LEU A 116 -5.90 0.74 5.17
C LEU A 116 -7.31 0.56 4.58
N LYS A 117 -8.34 0.50 5.42
CA LYS A 117 -9.72 0.40 4.96
C LYS A 117 -10.10 1.55 4.02
N ARG A 118 -9.68 2.76 4.34
CA ARG A 118 -9.96 3.96 3.55
C ARG A 118 -9.17 3.99 2.24
N SER A 119 -7.87 3.72 2.29
CA SER A 119 -6.98 3.79 1.13
C SER A 119 -7.21 2.64 0.15
N LEU A 120 -7.45 1.44 0.66
CA LEU A 120 -7.64 0.25 -0.18
C LEU A 120 -9.08 0.11 -0.70
N GLY A 121 -9.99 1.01 -0.33
CA GLY A 121 -11.39 0.96 -0.75
C GLY A 121 -12.14 -0.26 -0.24
N LEU A 122 -11.76 -0.77 0.93
CA LEU A 122 -12.41 -1.92 1.55
C LEU A 122 -13.77 -1.52 2.11
N PHE A 123 -14.85 -2.08 1.57
CA PHE A 123 -16.22 -1.86 2.07
C PHE A 123 -16.54 -2.71 3.31
N SER A 124 -15.85 -3.85 3.45
CA SER A 124 -15.83 -4.69 4.66
C SER A 124 -14.38 -4.96 5.07
N ASP A 125 -14.17 -5.57 6.24
CA ASP A 125 -12.82 -5.79 6.76
C ASP A 125 -11.93 -6.66 5.86
N HIS A 126 -12.53 -7.36 4.86
CA HIS A 126 -11.81 -8.33 4.02
C HIS A 126 -12.20 -8.31 2.53
N THR A 127 -13.04 -7.39 2.06
CA THR A 127 -13.47 -7.39 0.64
C THR A 127 -13.16 -6.09 -0.08
N LEU A 128 -12.75 -6.21 -1.34
CA LEU A 128 -12.53 -5.11 -2.28
C LEU A 128 -13.53 -5.27 -3.42
N GLU A 129 -14.35 -4.22 -3.65
CA GLU A 129 -15.38 -4.26 -4.68
C GLU A 129 -15.12 -3.21 -5.77
N TYR A 130 -15.27 -3.63 -7.02
CA TYR A 130 -15.20 -2.73 -8.17
C TYR A 130 -16.02 -3.28 -9.36
N GLN A 131 -16.97 -2.49 -9.86
CA GLN A 131 -17.81 -2.82 -11.04
C GLN A 131 -18.42 -4.24 -11.01
N GLY A 132 -18.86 -4.67 -9.82
CA GLY A 132 -19.48 -5.98 -9.61
C GLY A 132 -18.48 -7.13 -9.46
N ILE A 133 -17.20 -6.87 -9.51
CA ILE A 133 -16.15 -7.79 -9.07
C ILE A 133 -15.97 -7.62 -7.55
N VAL A 134 -15.94 -8.73 -6.84
CA VAL A 134 -15.70 -8.81 -5.39
C VAL A 134 -14.46 -9.66 -5.16
N CYS A 135 -13.40 -9.06 -4.61
CA CYS A 135 -12.20 -9.77 -4.17
C CYS A 135 -12.26 -9.98 -2.66
N ASP A 136 -12.30 -11.22 -2.21
CA ASP A 136 -12.13 -11.58 -0.80
C ASP A 136 -10.63 -11.73 -0.51
N LEU A 137 -10.09 -10.81 0.30
CA LEU A 137 -8.67 -10.76 0.61
C LEU A 137 -8.26 -11.82 1.65
N GLN A 138 -9.22 -12.36 2.41
CA GLN A 138 -8.97 -13.41 3.38
C GLN A 138 -8.93 -14.79 2.71
N GLN A 139 -9.87 -15.03 1.81
CA GLN A 139 -9.97 -16.30 1.08
C GLN A 139 -9.15 -16.32 -0.22
N ASN A 140 -8.62 -15.16 -0.65
CA ASN A 140 -7.93 -14.97 -1.93
C ASN A 140 -8.80 -15.42 -3.12
N THR A 141 -10.09 -15.08 -3.11
CA THR A 141 -11.05 -15.43 -4.15
C THR A 141 -11.59 -14.19 -4.85
N VAL A 142 -11.98 -14.37 -6.10
CA VAL A 142 -12.61 -13.33 -6.92
C VAL A 142 -13.96 -13.82 -7.39
N GLU A 143 -15.00 -13.02 -7.14
CA GLU A 143 -16.35 -13.27 -7.63
C GLU A 143 -16.79 -12.17 -8.60
N TYR A 144 -17.58 -12.55 -9.60
CA TYR A 144 -18.33 -11.65 -10.46
C TYR A 144 -19.76 -12.17 -10.60
N LYS A 145 -20.75 -11.33 -10.27
CA LYS A 145 -22.18 -11.73 -10.28
C LYS A 145 -22.45 -13.03 -9.51
N LYS A 146 -21.80 -13.21 -8.36
CA LYS A 146 -21.87 -14.41 -7.49
C LYS A 146 -21.30 -15.69 -8.10
N GLN A 147 -20.46 -15.58 -9.12
CA GLN A 147 -19.73 -16.71 -9.71
C GLN A 147 -18.24 -16.53 -9.46
N LEU A 148 -17.57 -17.57 -8.97
CA LEU A 148 -16.12 -17.56 -8.76
C LEU A 148 -15.39 -17.52 -10.09
N LEU A 149 -14.45 -16.59 -10.21
CA LEU A 149 -13.52 -16.51 -11.31
C LEU A 149 -12.28 -17.36 -11.03
N GLN A 150 -11.68 -17.93 -12.07
CA GLN A 150 -10.44 -18.73 -11.99
C GLN A 150 -9.19 -17.83 -11.89
N ILE A 151 -9.17 -16.94 -10.87
CA ILE A 151 -8.08 -16.00 -10.63
C ILE A 151 -7.49 -16.35 -9.26
N GLN A 152 -6.22 -16.77 -9.21
CA GLN A 152 -5.55 -17.26 -8.00
C GLN A 152 -4.07 -16.84 -7.95
N GLY A 153 -3.46 -16.94 -6.77
CA GLY A 153 -2.03 -16.69 -6.59
C GLY A 153 -1.61 -15.30 -7.08
N LYS A 154 -0.55 -15.23 -7.89
CA LYS A 154 -0.01 -13.97 -8.39
C LYS A 154 -0.98 -13.19 -9.29
N GLU A 155 -1.93 -13.84 -9.95
CA GLU A 155 -2.98 -13.15 -10.71
C GLU A 155 -3.97 -12.43 -9.78
N PHE A 156 -4.30 -13.05 -8.65
CA PHE A 156 -5.12 -12.42 -7.61
C PHE A 156 -4.41 -11.20 -7.01
N GLU A 157 -3.15 -11.35 -6.61
CA GLU A 157 -2.33 -10.26 -6.08
C GLU A 157 -2.24 -9.09 -7.10
N LEU A 158 -2.06 -9.41 -8.38
CA LEU A 158 -1.99 -8.43 -9.46
C LEU A 158 -3.33 -7.68 -9.63
N LEU A 159 -4.47 -8.40 -9.63
CA LEU A 159 -5.80 -7.78 -9.70
C LEU A 159 -6.04 -6.84 -8.53
N VAL A 160 -5.78 -7.31 -7.31
CA VAL A 160 -5.91 -6.50 -6.08
C VAL A 160 -5.05 -5.25 -6.17
N TYR A 161 -3.81 -5.36 -6.62
CA TYR A 161 -2.89 -4.23 -6.74
C TYR A 161 -3.41 -3.17 -7.74
N PHE A 162 -4.00 -3.59 -8.87
CA PHE A 162 -4.65 -2.66 -9.81
C PHE A 162 -5.89 -2.00 -9.21
N LEU A 163 -6.72 -2.75 -8.50
CA LEU A 163 -7.93 -2.22 -7.89
C LEU A 163 -7.63 -1.20 -6.78
N GLN A 164 -6.52 -1.38 -6.07
CA GLN A 164 -6.03 -0.44 -5.06
C GLN A 164 -5.43 0.83 -5.65
N ASN A 165 -4.92 0.75 -6.90
CA ASN A 165 -4.21 1.84 -7.58
C ASN A 165 -4.95 2.31 -8.85
N LYS A 166 -6.28 2.40 -8.78
CA LYS A 166 -7.10 2.88 -9.92
C LYS A 166 -6.69 4.29 -10.34
N GLY A 167 -6.56 4.49 -11.65
CA GLY A 167 -6.16 5.77 -12.21
C GLY A 167 -4.67 6.10 -12.09
N ILE A 168 -3.89 5.22 -11.45
CA ILE A 168 -2.44 5.39 -11.29
C ILE A 168 -1.72 4.51 -12.30
N ILE A 169 -0.67 5.06 -12.92
CA ILE A 169 0.21 4.30 -13.81
C ILE A 169 1.16 3.48 -12.94
N LEU A 170 1.12 2.16 -13.11
CA LEU A 170 2.03 1.23 -12.47
C LEU A 170 3.08 0.79 -13.47
N THR A 171 4.35 1.06 -13.19
CA THR A 171 5.44 0.60 -14.05
C THR A 171 5.63 -0.92 -13.94
N LYS A 172 6.34 -1.54 -14.89
CA LYS A 172 6.62 -2.97 -14.82
C LYS A 172 7.48 -3.31 -13.61
N GLU A 173 8.40 -2.44 -13.27
CA GLU A 173 9.27 -2.56 -12.11
C GLU A 173 8.43 -2.52 -10.82
N GLN A 174 7.57 -1.54 -10.64
CA GLN A 174 6.68 -1.44 -9.48
C GLN A 174 5.79 -2.69 -9.33
N ILE A 175 5.22 -3.18 -10.44
CA ILE A 175 4.40 -4.41 -10.43
C ILE A 175 5.26 -5.61 -10.05
N PHE A 176 6.47 -5.72 -10.61
CA PHE A 176 7.37 -6.83 -10.34
C PHE A 176 7.78 -6.86 -8.87
N ASP A 177 8.28 -5.74 -8.35
CA ASP A 177 8.75 -5.61 -6.96
C ASP A 177 7.61 -5.85 -5.95
N ARG A 178 6.41 -5.37 -6.27
CA ARG A 178 5.22 -5.58 -5.43
C ARG A 178 4.80 -7.04 -5.36
N ILE A 179 4.80 -7.76 -6.49
CA ILE A 179 4.20 -9.09 -6.62
C ILE A 179 5.22 -10.22 -6.43
N TRP A 180 6.46 -10.04 -6.90
CA TRP A 180 7.52 -11.07 -6.82
C TRP A 180 8.59 -10.74 -5.79
N GLY A 181 8.77 -9.46 -5.43
CA GLY A 181 9.79 -8.98 -4.51
C GLY A 181 11.13 -8.69 -5.20
N PHE A 182 11.96 -7.88 -4.53
CA PHE A 182 13.27 -7.45 -5.06
C PHE A 182 14.26 -8.62 -5.24
N ASP A 183 14.19 -9.64 -4.39
CA ASP A 183 15.12 -10.79 -4.38
C ASP A 183 14.62 -11.98 -5.23
N SER A 184 13.68 -11.74 -6.14
CA SER A 184 13.10 -12.81 -6.96
C SER A 184 14.06 -13.25 -8.06
N ASP A 185 14.28 -14.57 -8.18
CA ASP A 185 15.04 -15.18 -9.29
C ASP A 185 14.32 -15.08 -10.66
N THR A 186 13.11 -14.56 -10.68
CA THR A 186 12.27 -14.43 -11.88
C THR A 186 12.61 -13.15 -12.64
N THR A 187 12.44 -13.15 -13.95
CA THR A 187 12.68 -11.95 -14.78
C THR A 187 11.43 -11.07 -14.88
N ILE A 188 11.61 -9.76 -15.05
CA ILE A 188 10.54 -8.76 -15.15
C ILE A 188 9.52 -9.06 -16.27
N THR A 189 9.91 -9.85 -17.27
CA THR A 189 9.01 -10.29 -18.36
C THR A 189 7.83 -11.12 -17.88
N VAL A 190 7.92 -11.71 -16.68
CA VAL A 190 6.81 -12.44 -16.06
C VAL A 190 5.56 -11.57 -15.89
N VAL A 191 5.73 -10.27 -15.68
CA VAL A 191 4.62 -9.32 -15.57
C VAL A 191 3.73 -9.35 -16.82
N GLU A 192 4.31 -9.40 -18.00
CA GLU A 192 3.55 -9.45 -19.27
C GLU A 192 2.73 -10.74 -19.40
N VAL A 193 3.31 -11.86 -18.96
CA VAL A 193 2.64 -13.18 -18.99
C VAL A 193 1.42 -13.15 -18.06
N TYR A 194 1.61 -12.71 -16.81
CA TYR A 194 0.51 -12.65 -15.83
C TYR A 194 -0.54 -11.60 -16.20
N MET A 195 -0.15 -10.48 -16.78
CA MET A 195 -1.08 -9.50 -17.32
C MET A 195 -1.94 -10.06 -18.45
N SER A 196 -1.34 -10.87 -19.33
CA SER A 196 -2.06 -11.55 -20.40
C SER A 196 -3.08 -12.56 -19.85
N ASN A 197 -2.68 -13.36 -18.86
CA ASN A 197 -3.55 -14.34 -18.21
C ASN A 197 -4.68 -13.66 -17.45
N LEU A 198 -4.37 -12.66 -16.63
CA LEU A 198 -5.37 -11.88 -15.89
C LEU A 198 -6.43 -11.29 -16.82
N ARG A 199 -6.03 -10.63 -17.90
CA ARG A 199 -6.97 -10.10 -18.89
C ARG A 199 -7.86 -11.18 -19.50
N LYS A 200 -7.32 -12.38 -19.74
CA LYS A 200 -8.09 -13.52 -20.27
C LYS A 200 -9.20 -13.93 -19.30
N HIS A 201 -8.89 -14.02 -18.00
CA HIS A 201 -9.86 -14.39 -16.96
C HIS A 201 -10.89 -13.27 -16.69
N LEU A 202 -10.53 -12.00 -16.94
CA LEU A 202 -11.40 -10.85 -16.74
C LEU A 202 -12.31 -10.51 -17.95
N ARG A 203 -12.22 -11.23 -19.07
CA ARG A 203 -13.00 -10.92 -20.29
C ARG A 203 -14.50 -10.83 -20.06
N GLU A 204 -15.05 -11.75 -19.27
CA GLU A 204 -16.50 -11.81 -19.00
C GLU A 204 -16.99 -10.63 -18.15
N THR A 205 -16.10 -10.00 -17.40
CA THR A 205 -16.41 -8.83 -16.57
C THR A 205 -16.35 -7.51 -17.33
N GLY A 206 -15.61 -7.47 -18.45
CA GLY A 206 -15.30 -6.26 -19.20
C GLY A 206 -14.09 -5.46 -18.65
N LEU A 207 -13.62 -5.79 -17.45
CA LEU A 207 -12.49 -5.08 -16.80
C LEU A 207 -11.17 -5.26 -17.55
N ASP A 208 -11.02 -6.32 -18.36
CA ASP A 208 -9.88 -6.52 -19.23
C ASP A 208 -9.62 -5.33 -20.17
N LYS A 209 -10.69 -4.64 -20.58
CA LYS A 209 -10.61 -3.46 -21.47
C LYS A 209 -10.22 -2.18 -20.73
N GLU A 210 -10.44 -2.12 -19.44
CA GLU A 210 -10.08 -0.96 -18.62
C GLU A 210 -8.62 -1.00 -18.18
N ILE A 211 -7.99 -2.18 -18.15
CA ILE A 211 -6.56 -2.30 -17.92
C ILE A 211 -5.83 -1.99 -19.21
N LYS A 212 -5.31 -0.76 -19.34
CA LYS A 212 -4.57 -0.31 -20.54
C LYS A 212 -3.08 -0.56 -20.40
N THR A 213 -2.44 -0.86 -21.53
CA THR A 213 -0.98 -0.92 -21.64
C THR A 213 -0.47 0.42 -22.16
N LEU A 214 0.42 1.04 -21.42
CA LEU A 214 1.18 2.21 -21.84
C LEU A 214 2.55 1.74 -22.33
N ARG A 215 2.78 1.77 -23.64
CA ARG A 215 4.01 1.24 -24.26
C ARG A 215 5.24 1.88 -23.63
N ASN A 216 6.22 1.06 -23.24
CA ASN A 216 7.47 1.45 -22.59
C ASN A 216 7.32 2.17 -21.23
N VAL A 217 6.12 2.15 -20.64
CA VAL A 217 5.87 2.76 -19.32
C VAL A 217 5.36 1.71 -18.34
N GLY A 218 4.21 1.08 -18.64
CA GLY A 218 3.58 0.15 -17.71
C GLY A 218 2.11 -0.08 -18.03
N TYR A 219 1.31 -0.15 -16.99
CA TYR A 219 -0.12 -0.44 -17.08
C TYR A 219 -0.92 0.53 -16.22
N ILE A 220 -2.17 0.74 -16.56
CA ILE A 220 -3.12 1.52 -15.78
C ILE A 220 -4.48 0.85 -15.82
N LEU A 221 -5.13 0.73 -14.66
CA LEU A 221 -6.56 0.48 -14.60
C LEU A 221 -7.27 1.83 -14.65
N GLN A 222 -8.00 2.09 -15.73
CA GLN A 222 -8.77 3.32 -15.87
C GLN A 222 -9.92 3.28 -14.86
N GLY A 223 -9.93 4.20 -13.89
CA GLY A 223 -11.07 4.47 -13.03
C GLY A 223 -12.00 5.48 -13.72
N GLU A 224 -13.29 5.37 -13.44
CA GLU A 224 -14.21 6.48 -13.73
C GLU A 224 -13.88 7.71 -12.90
#